data_eda1c88a27153a4fd32751633229f521
#
_entry.id   eda1c88a27153a4fd32751633229f521
#
_cell.length_a   1.000
_cell.length_b   1.000
_cell.length_c   1.000
_cell.angle_alpha   90.00
_cell.angle_beta   90.00
_cell.angle_gamma   90.00
#
_symmetry.space_group_name_H-M   'P 1'
#
loop_
_entity.id
_entity.type
_entity.pdbx_description
1 polymer ?
#
loop_
_entity_poly.entity_id
_entity_poly.type
_entity_poly.pdbx_seq_one_letter_code
_entity_poly.pdbx_strand_id
1 'polypeptide(L)'
;MIKLYGSTTSPFVRRLRMWMANMDHEFINLQIFTGKDRETLANRNPTLKIPMIECEGDVIFDSRVIYRYLTEKFDYPKPSWEQENQLTLIDAATDSLVQMLLLDRSEIDTSEDKMYFKLQRERVNSTLSHLNMLVDTGSFSDWNYPAICLFSLIDWIEFRRLHDLNDLAGLLSFHEDNAQRIEVTATDPRKG
;
A
#
# COMPACT_ATOMS: atom_id res chain seq x y z
N MET A 1 -19.83 5.26 12.05
CA MET A 1 -19.10 5.89 10.91
C MET A 1 -17.63 5.62 11.08
N ILE A 2 -16.96 5.18 10.02
CA ILE A 2 -15.51 4.90 10.01
C ILE A 2 -14.77 6.18 9.62
N LYS A 3 -13.67 6.51 10.32
CA LYS A 3 -12.76 7.58 9.91
C LYS A 3 -11.42 6.95 9.54
N LEU A 4 -10.99 7.13 8.29
CA LEU A 4 -9.69 6.68 7.80
C LEU A 4 -8.70 7.86 7.79
N TYR A 5 -7.64 7.76 8.56
CA TYR A 5 -6.59 8.77 8.64
C TYR A 5 -5.36 8.35 7.84
N GLY A 6 -4.85 9.25 7.01
CA GLY A 6 -3.67 8.96 6.24
C GLY A 6 -3.29 10.06 5.26
N SER A 7 -2.29 9.81 4.40
CA SER A 7 -1.87 10.71 3.33
C SER A 7 -2.28 10.14 1.98
N THR A 8 -2.75 11.00 1.07
CA THR A 8 -3.12 10.63 -0.31
C THR A 8 -1.99 9.97 -1.07
N THR A 9 -0.75 10.26 -0.72
CA THR A 9 0.45 9.73 -1.42
C THR A 9 1.00 8.43 -0.83
N SER A 10 0.38 7.88 0.23
CA SER A 10 0.81 6.63 0.86
C SER A 10 0.20 5.42 0.14
N PRO A 11 0.99 4.43 -0.28
CA PRO A 11 0.48 3.20 -0.89
C PRO A 11 -0.37 2.39 0.10
N PHE A 12 -0.01 2.38 1.38
CA PHE A 12 -0.76 1.68 2.44
C PHE A 12 -2.12 2.32 2.74
N VAL A 13 -2.24 3.62 2.59
CA VAL A 13 -3.52 4.35 2.72
C VAL A 13 -4.37 4.14 1.49
N ARG A 14 -3.78 4.26 0.31
CA ARG A 14 -4.49 4.17 -0.96
C ARG A 14 -5.18 2.82 -1.15
N ARG A 15 -4.51 1.70 -0.80
CA ARG A 15 -5.12 0.37 -0.88
C ARG A 15 -6.39 0.23 -0.03
N LEU A 16 -6.42 0.86 1.15
CA LEU A 16 -7.62 0.90 1.97
C LEU A 16 -8.70 1.81 1.37
N ARG A 17 -8.33 2.99 0.87
CA ARG A 17 -9.29 3.89 0.19
C ARG A 17 -9.97 3.22 -1.00
N MET A 18 -9.22 2.46 -1.82
CA MET A 18 -9.79 1.68 -2.92
C MET A 18 -10.70 0.57 -2.42
N TRP A 19 -10.24 -0.22 -1.45
CA TRP A 19 -11.02 -1.34 -0.91
C TRP A 19 -12.29 -0.90 -0.19
N MET A 20 -12.23 0.23 0.53
CA MET A 20 -13.34 0.81 1.27
C MET A 20 -14.28 1.68 0.40
N ALA A 21 -14.08 1.75 -0.92
CA ALA A 21 -14.82 2.69 -1.79
C ALA A 21 -16.34 2.59 -1.67
N ASN A 22 -16.87 1.41 -1.38
CA ASN A 22 -18.30 1.16 -1.17
C ASN A 22 -18.72 1.14 0.31
N MET A 23 -17.84 1.49 1.24
CA MET A 23 -18.15 1.61 2.67
C MET A 23 -18.42 3.07 3.02
N ASP A 24 -19.36 3.31 3.93
CA ASP A 24 -19.56 4.65 4.48
C ASP A 24 -18.40 5.01 5.41
N HIS A 25 -17.52 5.90 4.94
CA HIS A 25 -16.35 6.36 5.68
C HIS A 25 -15.95 7.79 5.33
N GLU A 26 -15.33 8.47 6.28
CA GLU A 26 -14.68 9.76 6.11
C GLU A 26 -13.17 9.56 5.94
N PHE A 27 -12.58 10.11 4.88
CA PHE A 27 -11.14 10.14 4.71
C PHE A 27 -10.56 11.46 5.23
N ILE A 28 -9.63 11.38 6.18
CA ILE A 28 -8.94 12.53 6.79
C ILE A 28 -7.50 12.52 6.30
N ASN A 29 -7.20 13.45 5.39
CA ASN A 29 -5.85 13.59 4.84
C ASN A 29 -4.93 14.31 5.83
N LEU A 30 -3.81 13.69 6.21
CA LEU A 30 -2.86 14.19 7.19
C LEU A 30 -1.51 14.54 6.58
N GLN A 31 -0.95 15.69 7.00
CA GLN A 31 0.46 16.05 6.78
C GLN A 31 1.32 15.45 7.91
N ILE A 32 1.71 14.17 7.73
CA ILE A 32 2.22 13.31 8.82
C ILE A 32 3.60 13.68 9.38
N PHE A 33 4.33 14.57 8.73
CA PHE A 33 5.72 14.89 9.13
C PHE A 33 5.82 16.13 10.01
N THR A 34 4.86 17.05 9.96
CA THR A 34 4.94 18.36 10.63
C THR A 34 3.56 18.85 11.10
N GLY A 35 3.56 19.80 12.04
CA GLY A 35 2.39 20.58 12.42
C GLY A 35 1.33 19.79 13.20
N LYS A 36 0.11 20.35 13.22
CA LYS A 36 -1.03 19.82 14.00
C LYS A 36 -1.43 18.39 13.60
N ASP A 37 -1.28 18.04 12.33
CA ASP A 37 -1.60 16.70 11.85
C ASP A 37 -0.64 15.67 12.41
N ARG A 38 0.65 16.01 12.56
CA ARG A 38 1.64 15.16 13.23
C ARG A 38 1.29 14.96 14.71
N GLU A 39 0.85 16.00 15.40
CA GLU A 39 0.38 15.92 16.80
C GLU A 39 -0.88 15.05 16.89
N THR A 40 -1.82 15.22 15.95
CA THR A 40 -3.03 14.40 15.87
C THR A 40 -2.69 12.92 15.72
N LEU A 41 -1.76 12.59 14.83
CA LEU A 41 -1.29 11.22 14.63
C LEU A 41 -0.61 10.68 15.90
N ALA A 42 0.30 11.45 16.50
CA ALA A 42 1.04 11.04 17.69
C ALA A 42 0.15 10.76 18.91
N ASN A 43 -0.91 11.54 19.07
CA ASN A 43 -1.86 11.36 20.16
C ASN A 43 -2.76 10.12 20.01
N ARG A 44 -2.89 9.59 18.80
CA ARG A 44 -3.80 8.47 18.49
C ARG A 44 -3.09 7.17 18.14
N ASN A 45 -1.92 7.26 17.54
CA ASN A 45 -1.16 6.10 17.07
C ASN A 45 0.29 6.16 17.54
N PRO A 46 0.68 5.36 18.57
CA PRO A 46 2.04 5.36 19.10
C PRO A 46 3.08 4.85 18.12
N THR A 47 2.69 4.19 17.02
CA THR A 47 3.62 3.78 15.96
C THR A 47 4.03 4.94 15.06
N LEU A 48 3.33 6.07 15.12
CA LEU A 48 3.54 7.27 14.29
C LEU A 48 3.43 7.00 12.79
N LYS A 49 2.78 5.91 12.40
CA LYS A 49 2.58 5.48 11.01
C LYS A 49 1.12 5.64 10.59
N ILE A 50 0.91 5.71 9.30
CA ILE A 50 -0.38 5.66 8.63
C ILE A 50 -0.46 4.42 7.73
N PRO A 51 -1.67 3.89 7.49
CA PRO A 51 -3.00 4.33 7.91
C PRO A 51 -3.36 4.00 9.36
N MET A 52 -4.37 4.68 9.87
CA MET A 52 -5.16 4.27 11.02
C MET A 52 -6.64 4.55 10.79
N ILE A 53 -7.53 3.82 11.49
CA ILE A 53 -8.96 4.12 11.50
C ILE A 53 -9.46 4.36 12.92
N GLU A 54 -10.53 5.13 13.02
CA GLU A 54 -11.42 5.17 14.19
C GLU A 54 -12.76 4.56 13.78
N CYS A 55 -13.25 3.59 14.55
CA CYS A 55 -14.50 2.91 14.28
C CYS A 55 -15.18 2.53 15.60
N GLU A 56 -16.32 3.17 15.92
CA GLU A 56 -17.14 2.88 17.12
C GLU A 56 -16.37 2.94 18.44
N GLY A 57 -15.36 3.79 18.52
CA GLY A 57 -14.50 3.98 19.71
C GLY A 57 -13.20 3.19 19.68
N ASP A 58 -13.07 2.21 18.77
CA ASP A 58 -11.82 1.52 18.54
C ASP A 58 -10.88 2.34 17.64
N VAL A 59 -9.59 2.31 17.93
CA VAL A 59 -8.52 2.85 17.08
C VAL A 59 -7.68 1.69 16.58
N ILE A 60 -7.71 1.44 15.28
CA ILE A 60 -6.98 0.35 14.64
C ILE A 60 -5.96 0.94 13.68
N PHE A 61 -4.75 0.44 13.68
CA PHE A 61 -3.66 0.88 12.82
C PHE A 61 -2.93 -0.30 12.18
N ASP A 62 -2.15 0.00 11.13
CA ASP A 62 -1.65 -0.93 10.13
C ASP A 62 -2.73 -1.37 9.12
N SER A 63 -2.40 -1.27 7.83
CA SER A 63 -3.37 -1.51 6.75
C SER A 63 -3.85 -2.95 6.65
N ARG A 64 -3.01 -3.96 6.99
CA ARG A 64 -3.46 -5.37 7.05
C ARG A 64 -4.35 -5.63 8.26
N VAL A 65 -4.01 -5.04 9.40
CA VAL A 65 -4.82 -5.16 10.63
C VAL A 65 -6.17 -4.50 10.42
N ILE A 66 -6.20 -3.30 9.81
CA ILE A 66 -7.44 -2.58 9.47
C ILE A 66 -8.30 -3.42 8.52
N TYR A 67 -7.70 -3.98 7.46
CA TYR A 67 -8.40 -4.86 6.54
C TYR A 67 -9.05 -6.05 7.26
N ARG A 68 -8.30 -6.74 8.11
CA ARG A 68 -8.80 -7.89 8.88
C ARG A 68 -9.90 -7.51 9.86
N TYR A 69 -9.73 -6.38 10.58
CA TYR A 69 -10.73 -5.87 11.51
C TYR A 69 -12.06 -5.58 10.79
N LEU A 70 -12.02 -4.87 9.67
CA LEU A 70 -13.21 -4.53 8.90
C LEU A 70 -13.82 -5.75 8.21
N THR A 71 -12.99 -6.69 7.73
CA THR A 71 -13.45 -7.97 7.17
C THR A 71 -14.25 -8.76 8.21
N GLU A 72 -13.77 -8.85 9.44
CA GLU A 72 -14.47 -9.52 10.52
C GLU A 72 -15.74 -8.77 10.95
N LYS A 73 -15.63 -7.44 11.09
CA LYS A 73 -16.73 -6.58 11.53
C LYS A 73 -17.94 -6.59 10.57
N PHE A 74 -17.69 -6.67 9.27
CA PHE A 74 -18.73 -6.63 8.23
C PHE A 74 -19.00 -8.00 7.58
N ASP A 75 -18.48 -9.07 8.18
CA ASP A 75 -18.69 -10.46 7.71
C ASP A 75 -18.31 -10.67 6.24
N TYR A 76 -17.21 -10.02 5.79
CA TYR A 76 -16.62 -10.27 4.48
C TYR A 76 -15.84 -11.60 4.46
N PRO A 77 -15.66 -12.21 3.27
CA PRO A 77 -14.86 -13.42 3.13
C PRO A 77 -13.42 -13.18 3.63
N LYS A 78 -12.95 -14.08 4.51
CA LYS A 78 -11.56 -14.04 4.98
C LYS A 78 -10.60 -14.45 3.86
N PRO A 79 -9.41 -13.86 3.80
CA PRO A 79 -8.41 -14.25 2.81
C PRO A 79 -7.95 -15.71 3.04
N SER A 80 -7.68 -16.41 1.95
CA SER A 80 -7.01 -17.72 1.98
C SER A 80 -5.53 -17.56 2.38
N TRP A 81 -4.86 -18.65 2.74
CA TRP A 81 -3.41 -18.62 3.01
C TRP A 81 -2.58 -18.22 1.79
N GLU A 82 -3.05 -18.54 0.60
CA GLU A 82 -2.44 -18.07 -0.65
C GLU A 82 -2.53 -16.54 -0.75
N GLN A 83 -3.70 -15.97 -0.52
CA GLN A 83 -3.91 -14.52 -0.50
C GLN A 83 -3.10 -13.82 0.60
N GLU A 84 -2.97 -14.44 1.78
CA GLU A 84 -2.09 -13.92 2.84
C GLU A 84 -0.61 -13.92 2.42
N ASN A 85 -0.15 -14.93 1.67
CA ASN A 85 1.20 -14.95 1.11
C ASN A 85 1.37 -13.89 0.01
N GLN A 86 0.39 -13.69 -0.86
CA GLN A 86 0.40 -12.59 -1.85
C GLN A 86 0.55 -11.23 -1.16
N LEU A 87 -0.24 -10.98 -0.11
CA LEU A 87 -0.13 -9.76 0.69
C LEU A 87 1.25 -9.62 1.34
N THR A 88 1.85 -10.71 1.81
CA THR A 88 3.19 -10.69 2.41
C THR A 88 4.28 -10.33 1.39
N LEU A 89 4.19 -10.83 0.15
CA LEU A 89 5.09 -10.46 -0.93
C LEU A 89 4.96 -8.96 -1.28
N ILE A 90 3.72 -8.49 -1.44
CA ILE A 90 3.43 -7.08 -1.75
C ILE A 90 3.95 -6.16 -0.64
N ASP A 91 3.71 -6.51 0.62
CA ASP A 91 4.17 -5.73 1.78
C ASP A 91 5.70 -5.72 1.85
N ALA A 92 6.38 -6.84 1.60
CA ALA A 92 7.83 -6.91 1.62
C ALA A 92 8.48 -5.97 0.58
N ALA A 93 7.93 -5.89 -0.63
CA ALA A 93 8.37 -4.94 -1.64
C ALA A 93 8.06 -3.49 -1.23
N THR A 94 6.81 -3.24 -0.78
CA THR A 94 6.37 -1.89 -0.40
C THR A 94 7.20 -1.33 0.76
N ASP A 95 7.42 -2.12 1.81
CA ASP A 95 8.22 -1.72 2.98
C ASP A 95 9.66 -1.40 2.60
N SER A 96 10.28 -2.25 1.76
CA SER A 96 11.64 -2.02 1.27
C SER A 96 11.75 -0.71 0.49
N LEU A 97 10.82 -0.46 -0.41
CA LEU A 97 10.79 0.78 -1.20
C LEU A 97 10.49 2.01 -0.35
N VAL A 98 9.60 1.92 0.65
CA VAL A 98 9.33 3.03 1.59
C VAL A 98 10.60 3.37 2.39
N GLN A 99 11.32 2.36 2.89
CA GLN A 99 12.55 2.59 3.64
C GLN A 99 13.63 3.27 2.78
N MET A 100 13.81 2.79 1.53
CA MET A 100 14.77 3.39 0.61
C MET A 100 14.38 4.83 0.27
N LEU A 101 13.10 5.12 0.02
CA LEU A 101 12.61 6.48 -0.24
C LEU A 101 12.82 7.42 0.97
N LEU A 102 12.65 6.93 2.20
CA LEU A 102 12.86 7.75 3.40
C LEU A 102 14.34 8.05 3.62
N LEU A 103 15.23 7.11 3.31
CA LEU A 103 16.68 7.33 3.36
C LEU A 103 17.12 8.36 2.31
N ASP A 104 16.62 8.22 1.07
CA ASP A 104 16.88 9.16 0.00
C ASP A 104 16.43 10.59 0.36
N ARG A 105 15.22 10.73 0.92
CA ARG A 105 14.70 12.01 1.44
C ARG A 105 15.48 12.56 2.64
N SER A 106 16.24 11.72 3.31
CA SER A 106 17.15 12.08 4.40
C SER A 106 18.58 12.37 3.89
N GLU A 107 18.73 12.54 2.56
CA GLU A 107 20.01 12.84 1.90
C GLU A 107 21.08 11.73 2.08
N ILE A 108 20.62 10.49 2.28
CA ILE A 108 21.48 9.31 2.35
C ILE A 108 21.53 8.68 0.96
N ASP A 109 22.76 8.57 0.39
CA ASP A 109 22.95 7.91 -0.91
C ASP A 109 22.68 6.40 -0.80
N THR A 110 21.52 5.99 -1.26
CA THR A 110 21.11 4.59 -1.25
C THR A 110 21.68 3.77 -2.40
N SER A 111 22.44 4.39 -3.33
CA SER A 111 23.14 3.69 -4.42
C SER A 111 24.44 3.02 -3.95
N GLU A 112 24.98 3.44 -2.80
CA GLU A 112 26.19 2.89 -2.23
C GLU A 112 26.16 1.37 -2.05
N ASP A 113 27.35 0.75 -2.11
CA ASP A 113 27.55 -0.68 -1.91
C ASP A 113 27.55 -1.06 -0.41
N LYS A 114 26.38 -0.85 0.26
CA LYS A 114 26.16 -1.22 1.66
C LYS A 114 25.26 -2.44 1.74
N MET A 115 25.53 -3.31 2.71
CA MET A 115 24.76 -4.54 2.93
C MET A 115 23.23 -4.28 3.03
N TYR A 116 22.83 -3.25 3.79
CA TYR A 116 21.41 -2.92 3.95
C TYR A 116 20.74 -2.58 2.62
N PHE A 117 21.37 -1.72 1.81
CA PHE A 117 20.81 -1.31 0.51
C PHE A 117 20.75 -2.47 -0.49
N LYS A 118 21.81 -3.33 -0.48
CA LYS A 118 21.78 -4.57 -1.30
C LYS A 118 20.60 -5.46 -0.94
N LEU A 119 20.39 -5.73 0.34
CA LEU A 119 19.28 -6.57 0.81
C LEU A 119 17.91 -5.99 0.43
N GLN A 120 17.74 -4.65 0.51
CA GLN A 120 16.48 -4.03 0.09
C GLN A 120 16.26 -4.18 -1.42
N ARG A 121 17.27 -3.90 -2.25
CA ARG A 121 17.19 -4.05 -3.71
C ARG A 121 16.94 -5.51 -4.11
N GLU A 122 17.66 -6.45 -3.52
CA GLU A 122 17.47 -7.89 -3.76
C GLU A 122 16.05 -8.34 -3.42
N ARG A 123 15.52 -7.90 -2.27
CA ARG A 123 14.13 -8.21 -1.88
C ARG A 123 13.12 -7.64 -2.86
N VAL A 124 13.27 -6.37 -3.27
CA VAL A 124 12.38 -5.74 -4.26
C VAL A 124 12.42 -6.52 -5.56
N ASN A 125 13.60 -6.80 -6.11
CA ASN A 125 13.75 -7.55 -7.35
C ASN A 125 13.11 -8.94 -7.27
N SER A 126 13.42 -9.70 -6.22
CA SER A 126 12.91 -11.05 -6.01
C SER A 126 11.37 -11.06 -5.87
N THR A 127 10.82 -10.16 -5.06
CA THR A 127 9.38 -10.10 -4.82
C THR A 127 8.61 -9.63 -6.04
N LEU A 128 9.07 -8.59 -6.76
CA LEU A 128 8.41 -8.12 -7.97
C LEU A 128 8.46 -9.17 -9.10
N SER A 129 9.59 -9.85 -9.29
CA SER A 129 9.68 -10.95 -10.26
C SER A 129 8.71 -12.08 -9.93
N HIS A 130 8.58 -12.44 -8.65
CA HIS A 130 7.63 -13.47 -8.22
C HIS A 130 6.17 -13.02 -8.39
N LEU A 131 5.85 -11.76 -8.06
CA LEU A 131 4.52 -11.19 -8.28
C LEU A 131 4.15 -11.15 -9.77
N ASN A 132 5.12 -10.81 -10.65
CA ASN A 132 4.92 -10.88 -12.10
C ASN A 132 4.52 -12.29 -12.55
N MET A 133 5.24 -13.32 -12.12
CA MET A 133 4.91 -14.71 -12.41
C MET A 133 3.50 -15.09 -11.90
N LEU A 134 3.11 -14.64 -10.70
CA LEU A 134 1.77 -14.89 -10.15
C LEU A 134 0.68 -14.21 -10.98
N VAL A 135 0.92 -13.02 -11.51
CA VAL A 135 -0.01 -12.36 -12.46
C VAL A 135 -0.14 -13.18 -13.73
N ASP A 136 0.99 -13.60 -14.35
CA ASP A 136 1.01 -14.38 -15.58
C ASP A 136 0.29 -15.73 -15.43
N THR A 137 0.27 -16.30 -14.23
CA THR A 137 -0.46 -17.55 -13.91
C THR A 137 -1.91 -17.33 -13.47
N GLY A 138 -2.41 -16.09 -13.50
CA GLY A 138 -3.81 -15.77 -13.20
C GLY A 138 -4.16 -15.67 -11.71
N SER A 139 -3.17 -15.64 -10.81
CA SER A 139 -3.41 -15.58 -9.35
C SER A 139 -4.04 -14.26 -8.88
N PHE A 140 -4.10 -13.24 -9.73
CA PHE A 140 -4.71 -11.94 -9.48
C PHE A 140 -5.87 -11.62 -10.44
N SER A 141 -6.57 -12.66 -10.95
CA SER A 141 -7.72 -12.50 -11.86
C SER A 141 -8.92 -11.81 -11.21
N ASP A 142 -9.11 -11.98 -9.91
CA ASP A 142 -10.18 -11.35 -9.16
C ASP A 142 -9.73 -10.02 -8.57
N TRP A 143 -10.61 -8.99 -8.67
CA TRP A 143 -10.36 -7.70 -8.04
C TRP A 143 -10.71 -7.74 -6.55
N ASN A 144 -9.88 -8.41 -5.78
CA ASN A 144 -9.94 -8.57 -4.33
C ASN A 144 -8.88 -7.72 -3.62
N TYR A 145 -8.80 -7.80 -2.30
CA TYR A 145 -7.84 -6.98 -1.55
C TYR A 145 -6.36 -7.21 -1.93
N PRO A 146 -5.86 -8.44 -2.15
CA PRO A 146 -4.52 -8.64 -2.73
C PRO A 146 -4.31 -7.95 -4.07
N ALA A 147 -5.26 -8.03 -5.00
CA ALA A 147 -5.17 -7.37 -6.30
C ALA A 147 -5.14 -5.83 -6.16
N ILE A 148 -5.96 -5.27 -5.27
CA ILE A 148 -5.93 -3.85 -4.91
C ILE A 148 -4.58 -3.44 -4.32
N CYS A 149 -4.00 -4.26 -3.45
CA CYS A 149 -2.68 -4.00 -2.86
C CYS A 149 -1.58 -4.05 -3.92
N LEU A 150 -1.63 -5.02 -4.84
CA LEU A 150 -0.69 -5.12 -5.96
C LEU A 150 -0.78 -3.90 -6.87
N PHE A 151 -1.99 -3.50 -7.26
CA PHE A 151 -2.20 -2.28 -8.04
C PHE A 151 -1.61 -1.05 -7.34
N SER A 152 -1.88 -0.91 -6.05
CA SER A 152 -1.37 0.23 -5.26
C SER A 152 0.16 0.27 -5.22
N LEU A 153 0.82 -0.89 -5.12
CA LEU A 153 2.28 -1.00 -5.17
C LEU A 153 2.82 -0.57 -6.53
N ILE A 154 2.30 -1.14 -7.64
CA ILE A 154 2.78 -0.85 -8.99
C ILE A 154 2.61 0.63 -9.31
N ASP A 155 1.40 1.17 -9.11
CA ASP A 155 1.12 2.59 -9.38
C ASP A 155 1.97 3.54 -8.52
N TRP A 156 2.28 3.15 -7.28
CA TRP A 156 3.14 3.93 -6.41
C TRP A 156 4.62 3.89 -6.86
N ILE A 157 5.09 2.74 -7.36
CA ILE A 157 6.42 2.62 -7.97
C ILE A 157 6.54 3.60 -9.15
N GLU A 158 5.57 3.61 -10.04
CA GLU A 158 5.55 4.52 -11.19
C GLU A 158 5.44 5.99 -10.77
N PHE A 159 4.49 6.30 -9.88
CA PHE A 159 4.27 7.66 -9.36
C PHE A 159 5.52 8.28 -8.74
N ARG A 160 6.31 7.47 -8.03
CA ARG A 160 7.53 7.90 -7.35
C ARG A 160 8.81 7.57 -8.11
N ARG A 161 8.74 6.83 -9.21
CA ARG A 161 9.88 6.34 -9.99
C ARG A 161 10.90 5.57 -9.13
N LEU A 162 10.38 4.61 -8.35
CA LEU A 162 11.17 3.90 -7.33
C LEU A 162 11.93 2.70 -7.87
N HIS A 163 11.47 2.13 -8.97
CA HIS A 163 12.03 0.93 -9.58
C HIS A 163 11.66 0.88 -11.07
N ASP A 164 12.51 0.24 -11.88
CA ASP A 164 12.19 -0.02 -13.29
C ASP A 164 11.34 -1.28 -13.42
N LEU A 165 10.18 -1.16 -14.07
CA LEU A 165 9.22 -2.24 -14.30
C LEU A 165 9.23 -2.76 -15.74
N ASN A 166 10.10 -2.26 -16.64
CA ASN A 166 10.06 -2.56 -18.08
C ASN A 166 10.16 -4.07 -18.40
N ASP A 167 10.90 -4.83 -17.59
CA ASP A 167 11.05 -6.28 -17.77
C ASP A 167 9.95 -7.10 -17.09
N LEU A 168 8.94 -6.46 -16.48
CA LEU A 168 7.86 -7.08 -15.70
C LEU A 168 6.50 -6.89 -16.43
N ALA A 169 6.40 -7.44 -17.63
CA ALA A 169 5.28 -7.22 -18.54
C ALA A 169 3.90 -7.61 -17.93
N GLY A 170 3.85 -8.66 -17.13
CA GLY A 170 2.63 -9.07 -16.44
C GLY A 170 2.14 -8.00 -15.45
N LEU A 171 3.05 -7.40 -14.68
CA LEU A 171 2.70 -6.32 -13.76
C LEU A 171 2.21 -5.07 -14.49
N LEU A 172 2.86 -4.70 -15.60
CA LEU A 172 2.45 -3.55 -16.41
C LEU A 172 1.07 -3.78 -17.03
N SER A 173 0.81 -4.96 -17.64
CA SER A 173 -0.51 -5.30 -18.17
C SER A 173 -1.58 -5.28 -17.09
N PHE A 174 -1.31 -5.89 -15.92
CA PHE A 174 -2.23 -5.87 -14.80
C PHE A 174 -2.58 -4.44 -14.35
N HIS A 175 -1.59 -3.55 -14.31
CA HIS A 175 -1.80 -2.14 -13.97
C HIS A 175 -2.68 -1.43 -15.01
N GLU A 176 -2.38 -1.58 -16.31
CA GLU A 176 -3.17 -1.00 -17.41
C GLU A 176 -4.63 -1.47 -17.38
N ASP A 177 -4.87 -2.76 -17.23
CA ASP A 177 -6.20 -3.37 -17.22
C ASP A 177 -7.08 -2.86 -16.07
N ASN A 178 -6.47 -2.43 -14.97
CA ASN A 178 -7.19 -1.97 -13.79
C ASN A 178 -7.19 -0.45 -13.60
N ALA A 179 -6.42 0.31 -14.38
CA ALA A 179 -6.21 1.76 -14.18
C ALA A 179 -7.49 2.60 -14.31
N GLN A 180 -8.52 2.13 -15.05
CA GLN A 180 -9.77 2.87 -15.27
C GLN A 180 -10.88 2.54 -14.27
N ARG A 181 -10.62 1.73 -13.25
CA ARG A 181 -11.62 1.46 -12.20
C ARG A 181 -11.96 2.72 -11.44
N ILE A 182 -13.23 2.86 -11.04
CA ILE A 182 -13.75 4.07 -10.39
C ILE A 182 -12.96 4.38 -9.11
N GLU A 183 -12.75 3.39 -8.25
CA GLU A 183 -12.02 3.53 -6.98
C GLU A 183 -10.53 3.85 -7.20
N VAL A 184 -9.94 3.37 -8.29
CA VAL A 184 -8.56 3.68 -8.68
C VAL A 184 -8.44 5.15 -9.09
N THR A 185 -9.32 5.60 -9.98
CA THR A 185 -9.31 6.98 -10.49
C THR A 185 -9.68 8.00 -9.41
N ALA A 186 -10.58 7.64 -8.48
CA ALA A 186 -11.00 8.48 -7.36
C ALA A 186 -9.91 8.64 -6.28
N THR A 187 -8.94 7.72 -6.22
CA THR A 187 -7.87 7.73 -5.22
C THR A 187 -6.49 8.04 -5.79
N ASP A 188 -6.42 8.48 -7.04
CA ASP A 188 -5.16 8.78 -7.72
C ASP A 188 -4.37 9.87 -6.97
N PRO A 189 -3.14 9.57 -6.49
CA PRO A 189 -2.33 10.52 -5.73
C PRO A 189 -1.84 11.71 -6.55
N ARG A 190 -1.99 11.66 -7.88
CA ARG A 190 -1.62 12.76 -8.80
C ARG A 190 -2.68 13.87 -8.84
N LYS A 191 -3.89 13.58 -8.33
CA LYS A 191 -5.06 14.49 -8.33
C LYS A 191 -5.32 15.15 -6.98
N GLY A 192 -4.59 14.77 -5.92
CA GLY A 192 -4.87 15.21 -4.54
C GLY A 192 -3.80 16.02 -3.89
#